data_06e63759d6af293fb272032001a1b70f
#
_entry.id   06e63759d6af293fb272032001a1b70f
#
_cell.length_a   1.000
_cell.length_b   1.000
_cell.length_c   1.000
_cell.angle_alpha   90.00
_cell.angle_beta   90.00
_cell.angle_gamma   90.00
#
_symmetry.space_group_name_H-M   'P 1'
#
loop_
_entity.id
_entity.type
_entity.pdbx_description
1 polymer ?
#
loop_
_entity_poly.entity_id
_entity_poly.type
_entity_poly.pdbx_seq_one_letter_code
_entity_poly.pdbx_strand_id
1 'polypeptide(L)'
;MTKELFDRVQEVLVEKGRRRSRQQKHHWAFQGLVSCGHCGCALTGEIKKGRYIYYHCTGHKGKCPEKYVREEEMADQFGEALRAIKLDREVLSWIVTALKGNHKDEKRYHNEMIANLQKQYGRLQDRLDAMYVDKLDGRIAQEFFDRKSEEWRKEQADILQKIEKHENANHIYLEEGGRILELAQHAVILYEKQDMPEKRRLLNFVFSNSFWKDARLIPVYRKPFDLLAVTNLAYQREMALSPTKEGLFDMWCRRPDSNRHRLSPGGF
;
A
#
# COMPACT_ATOMS: atom_id res chain seq x y z
N MET A 1 7.19 -49.48 -12.35
CA MET A 1 7.21 -48.26 -13.18
C MET A 1 8.67 -47.81 -13.28
N THR A 2 9.22 -47.72 -14.49
CA THR A 2 10.62 -47.32 -14.68
C THR A 2 10.77 -45.82 -14.44
N LYS A 3 11.93 -45.37 -14.00
CA LYS A 3 12.22 -43.95 -13.75
C LYS A 3 12.00 -43.11 -15.00
N GLU A 4 12.40 -43.62 -16.15
CA GLU A 4 12.21 -42.95 -17.46
C GLU A 4 10.73 -42.68 -17.79
N LEU A 5 9.84 -43.62 -17.47
CA LEU A 5 8.41 -43.47 -17.69
C LEU A 5 7.83 -42.42 -16.74
N PHE A 6 8.31 -42.39 -15.48
CA PHE A 6 7.89 -41.39 -14.51
C PHE A 6 8.33 -39.97 -14.93
N ASP A 7 9.58 -39.77 -15.33
CA ASP A 7 10.13 -38.51 -15.76
C ASP A 7 9.38 -38.02 -17.02
N ARG A 8 9.08 -38.90 -17.97
CA ARG A 8 8.29 -38.57 -19.16
C ARG A 8 6.87 -38.14 -18.84
N VAL A 9 6.22 -38.77 -17.85
CA VAL A 9 4.90 -38.39 -17.38
C VAL A 9 4.95 -37.01 -16.72
N GLN A 10 5.99 -36.72 -15.93
CA GLN A 10 6.16 -35.38 -15.32
C GLN A 10 6.38 -34.30 -16.38
N GLU A 11 7.19 -34.53 -17.39
CA GLU A 11 7.37 -33.63 -18.52
C GLU A 11 6.04 -33.33 -19.24
N VAL A 12 5.26 -34.35 -19.55
CA VAL A 12 3.93 -34.20 -20.21
C VAL A 12 2.95 -33.47 -19.30
N LEU A 13 2.98 -33.68 -17.98
CA LEU A 13 2.13 -32.98 -17.02
C LEU A 13 2.52 -31.49 -16.90
N VAL A 14 3.82 -31.18 -16.92
CA VAL A 14 4.31 -29.80 -16.92
C VAL A 14 3.95 -29.11 -18.24
N GLU A 15 4.07 -29.81 -19.37
CA GLU A 15 3.73 -29.27 -20.69
C GLU A 15 2.22 -29.07 -20.86
N LYS A 16 1.37 -29.99 -20.39
CA LYS A 16 -0.08 -29.86 -20.36
C LYS A 16 -0.56 -28.92 -19.27
N GLY A 17 0.16 -28.81 -18.15
CA GLY A 17 -0.11 -27.87 -17.05
C GLY A 17 0.20 -26.42 -17.42
N ARG A 18 1.06 -26.18 -18.39
CA ARG A 18 1.12 -24.90 -19.09
C ARG A 18 -0.15 -24.75 -19.91
N ARG A 19 -1.28 -24.46 -19.23
CA ARG A 19 -2.48 -24.01 -19.89
C ARG A 19 -2.04 -22.92 -20.86
N ARG A 20 -2.14 -23.19 -22.18
CA ARG A 20 -2.07 -22.13 -23.18
C ARG A 20 -3.04 -21.08 -22.69
N SER A 21 -2.51 -19.94 -22.23
CA SER A 21 -3.31 -18.78 -21.89
C SER A 21 -4.16 -18.54 -23.13
N ARG A 22 -5.46 -18.90 -23.05
CA ARG A 22 -6.40 -18.52 -24.11
C ARG A 22 -6.27 -17.02 -24.16
N GLN A 23 -5.71 -16.49 -25.26
CA GLN A 23 -5.68 -15.06 -25.48
C GLN A 23 -7.12 -14.59 -25.29
N GLN A 24 -7.34 -13.82 -24.21
CA GLN A 24 -8.65 -13.26 -23.95
C GLN A 24 -8.97 -12.36 -25.13
N LYS A 25 -9.94 -12.76 -25.96
CA LYS A 25 -10.36 -12.01 -27.16
C LYS A 25 -10.94 -10.64 -26.81
N HIS A 26 -11.34 -10.45 -25.54
CA HIS A 26 -11.94 -9.22 -25.03
C HIS A 26 -11.36 -8.89 -23.65
N HIS A 27 -10.97 -7.63 -23.48
CA HIS A 27 -10.56 -7.10 -22.19
C HIS A 27 -11.77 -6.50 -21.48
N TRP A 28 -12.30 -7.24 -20.52
CA TRP A 28 -13.42 -6.79 -19.69
C TRP A 28 -12.92 -5.86 -18.58
N ALA A 29 -13.51 -4.66 -18.45
CA ALA A 29 -13.07 -3.66 -17.49
C ALA A 29 -13.15 -4.17 -16.05
N PHE A 30 -14.23 -4.87 -15.68
CA PHE A 30 -14.55 -5.24 -14.30
C PHE A 30 -14.33 -6.73 -13.98
N GLN A 31 -13.88 -7.54 -14.94
CA GLN A 31 -13.61 -8.95 -14.70
C GLN A 31 -12.47 -9.14 -13.70
N GLY A 32 -12.73 -9.94 -12.64
CA GLY A 32 -11.77 -10.19 -11.57
C GLY A 32 -11.70 -9.09 -10.50
N LEU A 33 -12.40 -7.95 -10.70
CA LEU A 33 -12.55 -6.90 -9.70
C LEU A 33 -13.82 -7.08 -8.87
N VAL A 34 -14.81 -7.80 -9.39
CA VAL A 34 -16.14 -7.90 -8.78
C VAL A 34 -16.54 -9.35 -8.63
N SER A 35 -17.02 -9.67 -7.45
CA SER A 35 -17.63 -10.95 -7.09
C SER A 35 -19.11 -10.79 -6.78
N CYS A 36 -19.90 -11.83 -7.00
CA CYS A 36 -21.33 -11.83 -6.66
C CYS A 36 -21.52 -11.81 -5.14
N GLY A 37 -22.29 -10.84 -4.64
CA GLY A 37 -22.59 -10.72 -3.20
C GLY A 37 -23.53 -11.80 -2.66
N HIS A 38 -24.24 -12.55 -3.53
CA HIS A 38 -25.10 -13.65 -3.12
C HIS A 38 -24.35 -14.97 -2.96
N CYS A 39 -23.53 -15.34 -3.92
CA CYS A 39 -22.88 -16.66 -3.97
C CYS A 39 -21.35 -16.63 -3.93
N GLY A 40 -20.74 -15.43 -3.98
CA GLY A 40 -19.29 -15.25 -3.99
C GLY A 40 -18.60 -15.72 -5.30
N CYS A 41 -19.36 -16.07 -6.34
CA CYS A 41 -18.79 -16.40 -7.64
C CYS A 41 -18.31 -15.13 -8.38
N ALA A 42 -17.33 -15.28 -9.27
CA ALA A 42 -16.87 -14.16 -10.09
C ALA A 42 -17.99 -13.68 -11.05
N LEU A 43 -17.98 -12.39 -11.34
CA LEU A 43 -18.75 -11.84 -12.44
C LEU A 43 -17.92 -11.93 -13.73
N THR A 44 -18.58 -12.26 -14.86
CA THR A 44 -17.98 -12.32 -16.16
C THR A 44 -18.73 -11.47 -17.17
N GLY A 45 -18.01 -10.92 -18.15
CA GLY A 45 -18.59 -10.11 -19.20
C GLY A 45 -19.12 -10.97 -20.38
N GLU A 46 -20.19 -10.53 -20.99
CA GLU A 46 -20.80 -11.09 -22.19
C GLU A 46 -21.19 -9.96 -23.15
N ILE A 47 -20.90 -10.12 -24.45
CA ILE A 47 -21.37 -9.19 -25.48
C ILE A 47 -22.71 -9.68 -26.02
N LYS A 48 -23.74 -8.81 -25.94
CA LYS A 48 -25.05 -9.07 -26.53
C LYS A 48 -25.29 -8.18 -27.74
N LYS A 49 -25.85 -8.76 -28.78
CA LYS A 49 -26.14 -8.07 -30.08
C LYS A 49 -24.90 -7.39 -30.69
N GLY A 50 -23.69 -7.93 -30.43
CA GLY A 50 -22.42 -7.40 -30.96
C GLY A 50 -22.01 -6.02 -30.47
N ARG A 51 -22.80 -5.39 -29.59
CA ARG A 51 -22.62 -3.98 -29.17
C ARG A 51 -22.65 -3.77 -27.66
N TYR A 52 -23.53 -4.46 -26.95
CA TYR A 52 -23.78 -4.19 -25.53
C TYR A 52 -23.02 -5.17 -24.64
N ILE A 53 -22.33 -4.67 -23.65
CA ILE A 53 -21.58 -5.47 -22.68
C ILE A 53 -22.44 -5.60 -21.43
N TYR A 54 -22.63 -6.85 -20.99
CA TYR A 54 -23.33 -7.20 -19.76
C TYR A 54 -22.42 -8.02 -18.87
N TYR A 55 -22.53 -7.81 -17.58
CA TYR A 55 -21.90 -8.65 -16.57
C TYR A 55 -22.95 -9.50 -15.87
N HIS A 56 -22.58 -10.72 -15.58
CA HIS A 56 -23.45 -11.66 -14.86
C HIS A 56 -22.62 -12.57 -13.96
N CYS A 57 -23.25 -13.11 -12.93
CA CYS A 57 -22.65 -14.13 -12.09
C CYS A 57 -22.40 -15.40 -12.89
N THR A 58 -21.19 -16.00 -12.76
CA THR A 58 -20.86 -17.27 -13.42
C THR A 58 -21.74 -18.45 -12.97
N GLY A 59 -22.41 -18.33 -11.82
CA GLY A 59 -23.30 -19.38 -11.30
C GLY A 59 -22.57 -20.70 -10.97
N HIS A 60 -21.26 -20.71 -10.84
CA HIS A 60 -20.46 -21.93 -10.69
C HIS A 60 -20.85 -22.74 -9.43
N LYS A 61 -21.40 -22.09 -8.40
CA LYS A 61 -21.87 -22.72 -7.16
C LYS A 61 -23.37 -23.04 -7.18
N GLY A 62 -24.06 -22.88 -8.32
CA GLY A 62 -25.50 -23.11 -8.47
C GLY A 62 -26.24 -21.89 -8.98
N LYS A 63 -27.58 -21.99 -9.04
CA LYS A 63 -28.42 -20.88 -9.48
C LYS A 63 -28.27 -19.67 -8.58
N CYS A 64 -27.98 -18.52 -9.19
CA CYS A 64 -27.82 -17.26 -8.49
C CYS A 64 -28.98 -16.31 -8.86
N PRO A 65 -29.58 -15.61 -7.88
CA PRO A 65 -30.68 -14.68 -8.14
C PRO A 65 -30.22 -13.36 -8.77
N GLU A 66 -28.89 -13.10 -8.81
CA GLU A 66 -28.36 -11.87 -9.34
C GLU A 66 -28.63 -11.72 -10.83
N LYS A 67 -29.14 -10.56 -11.20
CA LYS A 67 -29.50 -10.25 -12.59
C LYS A 67 -28.30 -9.78 -13.40
N TYR A 68 -28.45 -9.81 -14.73
CA TYR A 68 -27.50 -9.18 -15.63
C TYR A 68 -27.46 -7.66 -15.41
N VAL A 69 -26.28 -7.10 -15.37
CA VAL A 69 -26.03 -5.66 -15.25
C VAL A 69 -25.29 -5.15 -16.48
N ARG A 70 -25.64 -3.98 -16.96
CA ARG A 70 -24.92 -3.32 -18.05
C ARG A 70 -23.58 -2.79 -17.58
N GLU A 71 -22.59 -2.80 -18.50
CA GLU A 71 -21.25 -2.25 -18.20
C GLU A 71 -21.32 -0.78 -17.78
N GLU A 72 -22.19 0.00 -18.42
CA GLU A 72 -22.36 1.42 -18.14
C GLU A 72 -22.85 1.65 -16.70
N GLU A 73 -23.84 0.87 -16.27
CA GLU A 73 -24.38 0.96 -14.91
C GLU A 73 -23.33 0.60 -13.84
N MET A 74 -22.54 -0.42 -14.10
CA MET A 74 -21.43 -0.80 -13.23
C MET A 74 -20.33 0.28 -13.20
N ALA A 75 -20.03 0.86 -14.37
CA ALA A 75 -19.07 1.93 -14.53
C ALA A 75 -19.46 3.18 -13.75
N ASP A 76 -20.75 3.56 -13.79
CA ASP A 76 -21.27 4.71 -13.05
C ASP A 76 -21.11 4.52 -11.54
N GLN A 77 -21.43 3.33 -11.03
CA GLN A 77 -21.29 3.04 -9.59
C GLN A 77 -19.81 2.99 -9.14
N PHE A 78 -18.89 2.52 -9.99
CA PHE A 78 -17.45 2.67 -9.71
C PHE A 78 -17.01 4.14 -9.74
N GLY A 79 -17.56 4.94 -10.64
CA GLY A 79 -17.37 6.40 -10.66
C GLY A 79 -17.80 7.06 -9.37
N GLU A 80 -18.97 6.69 -8.83
CA GLU A 80 -19.44 7.17 -7.52
C GLU A 80 -18.53 6.74 -6.38
N ALA A 81 -18.08 5.49 -6.39
CA ALA A 81 -17.13 4.99 -5.40
C ALA A 81 -15.78 5.73 -5.46
N LEU A 82 -15.31 6.11 -6.66
CA LEU A 82 -14.12 6.96 -6.80
C LEU A 82 -14.36 8.40 -6.30
N ARG A 83 -15.58 8.95 -6.46
CA ARG A 83 -15.92 10.25 -5.86
C ARG A 83 -15.86 10.23 -4.34
N ALA A 84 -16.16 9.10 -3.72
CA ALA A 84 -16.12 8.97 -2.26
C ALA A 84 -14.71 9.11 -1.66
N ILE A 85 -13.64 8.88 -2.41
CA ILE A 85 -12.26 9.09 -1.96
C ILE A 85 -11.72 10.49 -2.27
N LYS A 86 -12.45 11.31 -3.02
CA LYS A 86 -12.06 12.69 -3.34
C LYS A 86 -12.30 13.59 -2.14
N LEU A 87 -11.24 14.15 -1.60
CA LEU A 87 -11.28 15.04 -0.45
C LEU A 87 -11.63 16.47 -0.87
N ASP A 88 -12.28 17.21 0.02
CA ASP A 88 -12.43 18.64 -0.13
C ASP A 88 -11.06 19.36 -0.11
N ARG A 89 -10.96 20.52 -0.77
CA ARG A 89 -9.72 21.30 -0.85
C ARG A 89 -9.20 21.73 0.52
N GLU A 90 -10.10 22.10 1.41
CA GLU A 90 -9.72 22.55 2.76
C GLU A 90 -9.15 21.37 3.56
N VAL A 91 -9.82 20.20 3.53
CA VAL A 91 -9.37 18.96 4.18
C VAL A 91 -8.04 18.49 3.58
N LEU A 92 -7.90 18.54 2.26
CA LEU A 92 -6.66 18.19 1.58
C LEU A 92 -5.50 19.09 2.03
N SER A 93 -5.70 20.42 2.04
CA SER A 93 -4.66 21.37 2.46
C SER A 93 -4.21 21.12 3.90
N TRP A 94 -5.16 20.81 4.77
CA TRP A 94 -4.89 20.48 6.16
C TRP A 94 -4.11 19.15 6.30
N ILE A 95 -4.54 18.09 5.62
CA ILE A 95 -3.83 16.80 5.61
C ILE A 95 -2.39 16.96 5.10
N VAL A 96 -2.20 17.71 4.00
CA VAL A 96 -0.86 17.96 3.45
C VAL A 96 0.00 18.75 4.46
N THR A 97 -0.59 19.71 5.16
CA THR A 97 0.12 20.49 6.19
C THR A 97 0.48 19.64 7.39
N ALA A 98 -0.43 18.79 7.85
CA ALA A 98 -0.17 17.83 8.94
C ALA A 98 0.89 16.79 8.56
N LEU A 99 0.83 16.25 7.34
CA LEU A 99 1.85 15.32 6.82
C LEU A 99 3.24 15.99 6.76
N LYS A 100 3.31 17.24 6.29
CA LYS A 100 4.58 18.00 6.27
C LYS A 100 5.10 18.29 7.68
N GLY A 101 4.22 18.58 8.63
CA GLY A 101 4.58 18.78 10.04
C GLY A 101 5.16 17.53 10.67
N ASN A 102 4.44 16.42 10.59
CA ASN A 102 4.88 15.13 11.10
C ASN A 102 6.17 14.65 10.45
N HIS A 103 6.30 14.85 9.13
CA HIS A 103 7.53 14.50 8.41
C HIS A 103 8.74 15.30 8.90
N LYS A 104 8.57 16.58 9.28
CA LYS A 104 9.67 17.39 9.80
C LYS A 104 10.21 16.82 11.10
N ASP A 105 9.33 16.36 12.00
CA ASP A 105 9.71 15.76 13.28
C ASP A 105 10.31 14.36 13.07
N GLU A 106 9.74 13.56 12.19
CA GLU A 106 10.26 12.23 11.83
C GLU A 106 11.61 12.33 11.14
N LYS A 107 11.78 13.27 10.21
CA LYS A 107 13.07 13.56 9.57
C LYS A 107 14.13 13.99 10.58
N ARG A 108 13.77 14.82 11.57
CA ARG A 108 14.68 15.20 12.66
C ARG A 108 15.11 13.98 13.45
N TYR A 109 14.17 13.13 13.85
CA TYR A 109 14.46 11.88 14.55
C TYR A 109 15.41 10.97 13.77
N HIS A 110 15.11 10.72 12.49
CA HIS A 110 15.98 9.88 11.64
C HIS A 110 17.36 10.49 11.46
N ASN A 111 17.47 11.80 11.26
CA ASN A 111 18.75 12.50 11.14
C ASN A 111 19.57 12.40 12.43
N GLU A 112 18.95 12.54 13.59
CA GLU A 112 19.61 12.36 14.90
C GLU A 112 20.11 10.92 15.08
N MET A 113 19.30 9.93 14.67
CA MET A 113 19.70 8.52 14.70
C MET A 113 20.88 8.23 13.76
N ILE A 114 20.85 8.75 12.53
CA ILE A 114 21.94 8.63 11.55
C ILE A 114 23.22 9.26 12.13
N ALA A 115 23.15 10.47 12.69
CA ALA A 115 24.31 11.15 13.28
C ALA A 115 24.90 10.35 14.45
N ASN A 116 24.06 9.76 15.29
CA ASN A 116 24.51 8.89 16.39
C ASN A 116 25.18 7.61 15.87
N LEU A 117 24.63 6.98 14.85
CA LEU A 117 25.19 5.78 14.22
C LEU A 117 26.52 6.08 13.53
N GLN A 118 26.63 7.22 12.81
CA GLN A 118 27.88 7.68 12.21
C GLN A 118 28.96 7.92 13.28
N LYS A 119 28.60 8.50 14.40
CA LYS A 119 29.54 8.67 15.53
C LYS A 119 30.02 7.34 16.11
N GLN A 120 29.14 6.34 16.20
CA GLN A 120 29.52 4.99 16.61
C GLN A 120 30.47 4.33 15.60
N TYR A 121 30.14 4.43 14.33
CA TYR A 121 31.00 3.94 13.24
C TYR A 121 32.41 4.58 13.31
N GLY A 122 32.50 5.91 13.45
CA GLY A 122 33.77 6.61 13.57
C GLY A 122 34.59 6.12 14.77
N ARG A 123 33.97 5.92 15.95
CA ARG A 123 34.67 5.38 17.12
C ARG A 123 35.23 3.97 16.89
N LEU A 124 34.55 3.12 16.15
CA LEU A 124 35.04 1.80 15.79
C LEU A 124 36.20 1.90 14.81
N GLN A 125 36.13 2.84 13.87
CA GLN A 125 37.21 3.09 12.94
C GLN A 125 38.46 3.59 13.69
N ASP A 126 38.33 4.59 14.56
CA ASP A 126 39.44 5.11 15.37
C ASP A 126 40.11 4.00 16.20
N ARG A 127 39.32 3.08 16.74
CA ARG A 127 39.84 1.91 17.49
C ARG A 127 40.59 0.94 16.59
N LEU A 128 40.06 0.66 15.38
CA LEU A 128 40.74 -0.20 14.41
C LEU A 128 42.09 0.39 14.00
N ASP A 129 42.12 1.69 13.76
CA ASP A 129 43.33 2.42 13.35
C ASP A 129 44.36 2.42 14.48
N ALA A 130 43.96 2.72 15.72
CA ALA A 130 44.83 2.64 16.88
C ALA A 130 45.39 1.24 17.13
N MET A 131 44.53 0.23 17.04
CA MET A 131 44.92 -1.18 17.20
C MET A 131 45.86 -1.64 16.08
N TYR A 132 45.71 -1.09 14.86
CA TYR A 132 46.60 -1.39 13.74
C TYR A 132 48.02 -0.82 13.99
N VAL A 133 48.12 0.38 14.57
CA VAL A 133 49.42 0.98 14.98
C VAL A 133 50.09 0.13 16.06
N ASP A 134 49.32 -0.28 17.12
CA ASP A 134 49.86 -1.12 18.19
C ASP A 134 50.34 -2.50 17.68
N LYS A 135 49.71 -3.02 16.63
CA LYS A 135 50.14 -4.24 15.95
C LYS A 135 51.46 -4.04 15.23
N LEU A 136 51.60 -2.93 14.50
CA LEU A 136 52.84 -2.60 13.79
C LEU A 136 54.01 -2.41 14.74
N ASP A 137 53.73 -1.84 15.92
CA ASP A 137 54.73 -1.66 16.99
C ASP A 137 55.03 -2.95 17.78
N GLY A 138 54.36 -4.09 17.44
CA GLY A 138 54.56 -5.36 18.12
C GLY A 138 53.98 -5.45 19.53
N ARG A 139 53.09 -4.49 19.94
CA ARG A 139 52.49 -4.44 21.27
C ARG A 139 51.37 -5.44 21.44
N ILE A 140 50.75 -5.88 20.35
CA ILE A 140 49.65 -6.89 20.37
C ILE A 140 49.94 -8.03 19.42
N ALA A 141 49.45 -9.22 19.83
CA ALA A 141 49.58 -10.44 19.03
C ALA A 141 48.67 -10.39 17.79
N GLN A 142 49.15 -11.05 16.70
CA GLN A 142 48.38 -11.16 15.45
C GLN A 142 46.97 -11.71 15.64
N GLU A 143 46.84 -12.80 16.36
CA GLU A 143 45.55 -13.48 16.60
C GLU A 143 44.54 -12.58 17.32
N PHE A 144 45.02 -11.73 18.26
CA PHE A 144 44.15 -10.77 18.93
C PHE A 144 43.67 -9.69 17.96
N PHE A 145 44.56 -9.16 17.13
CA PHE A 145 44.22 -8.18 16.12
C PHE A 145 43.19 -8.74 15.13
N ASP A 146 43.40 -9.94 14.60
CA ASP A 146 42.53 -10.54 13.59
C ASP A 146 41.11 -10.74 14.17
N ARG A 147 41.00 -11.33 15.35
CA ARG A 147 39.71 -11.54 16.02
C ARG A 147 38.98 -10.24 16.30
N LYS A 148 39.66 -9.22 16.83
CA LYS A 148 39.01 -7.94 17.18
C LYS A 148 38.67 -7.11 15.96
N SER A 149 39.50 -7.13 14.94
CA SER A 149 39.22 -6.43 13.68
C SER A 149 38.03 -7.06 12.94
N GLU A 150 37.87 -8.38 12.98
CA GLU A 150 36.69 -9.04 12.41
C GLU A 150 35.41 -8.68 13.17
N GLU A 151 35.46 -8.71 14.52
CA GLU A 151 34.34 -8.31 15.37
C GLU A 151 33.87 -6.88 15.10
N TRP A 152 34.80 -5.92 15.08
CA TRP A 152 34.47 -4.51 14.87
C TRP A 152 34.06 -4.17 13.44
N ARG A 153 34.62 -4.85 12.44
CA ARG A 153 34.14 -4.71 11.05
C ARG A 153 32.73 -5.24 10.86
N LYS A 154 32.38 -6.33 11.54
CA LYS A 154 31.00 -6.82 11.54
C LYS A 154 30.05 -5.83 12.19
N GLU A 155 30.44 -5.25 13.33
CA GLU A 155 29.65 -4.20 13.97
C GLU A 155 29.50 -2.95 13.09
N GLN A 156 30.57 -2.54 12.38
CA GLN A 156 30.51 -1.47 11.39
C GLN A 156 29.52 -1.79 10.25
N ALA A 157 29.51 -3.01 9.74
CA ALA A 157 28.57 -3.44 8.70
C ALA A 157 27.11 -3.39 9.18
N ASP A 158 26.85 -3.81 10.42
CA ASP A 158 25.52 -3.72 11.04
C ASP A 158 25.07 -2.25 11.21
N ILE A 159 26.00 -1.36 11.58
CA ILE A 159 25.72 0.08 11.69
C ILE A 159 25.38 0.67 10.33
N LEU A 160 26.13 0.35 9.28
CA LEU A 160 25.85 0.83 7.92
C LEU A 160 24.46 0.38 7.44
N GLN A 161 24.09 -0.87 7.70
CA GLN A 161 22.75 -1.37 7.36
C GLN A 161 21.63 -0.61 8.11
N LYS A 162 21.89 -0.21 9.36
CA LYS A 162 20.93 0.62 10.12
C LYS A 162 20.82 2.03 9.55
N ILE A 163 21.93 2.64 9.16
CA ILE A 163 21.96 3.96 8.50
C ILE A 163 21.12 3.91 7.22
N GLU A 164 21.38 2.93 6.35
CA GLU A 164 20.64 2.75 5.10
C GLU A 164 19.13 2.61 5.33
N LYS A 165 18.72 1.86 6.36
CA LYS A 165 17.29 1.74 6.73
C LYS A 165 16.68 3.08 7.12
N HIS A 166 17.40 3.90 7.89
CA HIS A 166 16.94 5.23 8.30
C HIS A 166 16.90 6.22 7.14
N GLU A 167 17.86 6.16 6.21
CA GLU A 167 17.88 6.98 4.99
C GLU A 167 16.71 6.64 4.07
N ASN A 168 16.46 5.35 3.85
CA ASN A 168 15.35 4.89 3.01
C ASN A 168 13.98 5.26 3.61
N ALA A 169 13.79 5.15 4.93
CA ALA A 169 12.57 5.55 5.60
C ALA A 169 12.24 7.04 5.41
N ASN A 170 13.25 7.91 5.39
CA ASN A 170 13.08 9.35 5.21
C ASN A 170 12.50 9.74 3.83
N HIS A 171 12.80 8.99 2.76
CA HIS A 171 12.38 9.34 1.39
C HIS A 171 10.99 8.86 1.01
N ILE A 172 10.58 7.69 1.49
CA ILE A 172 9.40 6.97 1.00
C ILE A 172 8.09 7.61 1.47
N TYR A 173 8.02 8.08 2.70
CA TYR A 173 6.76 8.43 3.37
C TYR A 173 6.04 9.64 2.74
N LEU A 174 6.76 10.68 2.39
CA LEU A 174 6.17 11.94 1.88
C LEU A 174 5.82 11.88 0.39
N GLU A 175 6.66 11.20 -0.39
CA GLU A 175 6.42 11.02 -1.83
C GLU A 175 5.21 10.12 -2.07
N GLU A 176 5.12 8.99 -1.38
CA GLU A 176 4.01 8.06 -1.56
C GLU A 176 2.69 8.63 -1.03
N GLY A 177 2.70 9.27 0.15
CA GLY A 177 1.53 9.94 0.71
C GLY A 177 1.00 11.06 -0.21
N GLY A 178 1.89 11.89 -0.73
CA GLY A 178 1.56 12.95 -1.69
C GLY A 178 0.96 12.40 -2.99
N ARG A 179 1.57 11.38 -3.57
CA ARG A 179 1.08 10.70 -4.79
C ARG A 179 -0.30 10.07 -4.61
N ILE A 180 -0.55 9.45 -3.45
CA ILE A 180 -1.85 8.85 -3.13
C ILE A 180 -2.94 9.92 -3.03
N LEU A 181 -2.65 11.04 -2.36
CA LEU A 181 -3.59 12.16 -2.24
C LEU A 181 -3.85 12.82 -3.61
N GLU A 182 -2.82 13.00 -4.42
CA GLU A 182 -2.94 13.52 -5.78
C GLU A 182 -3.78 12.59 -6.66
N LEU A 183 -3.52 11.29 -6.61
CA LEU A 183 -4.30 10.29 -7.32
C LEU A 183 -5.77 10.33 -6.88
N ALA A 184 -6.05 10.38 -5.57
CA ALA A 184 -7.41 10.45 -5.04
C ALA A 184 -8.17 11.69 -5.55
N GLN A 185 -7.48 12.82 -5.67
CA GLN A 185 -8.07 14.05 -6.23
C GLN A 185 -8.43 13.93 -7.71
N HIS A 186 -7.61 13.24 -8.48
CA HIS A 186 -7.74 13.14 -9.94
C HIS A 186 -8.41 11.83 -10.39
N ALA A 187 -8.68 10.89 -9.48
CA ALA A 187 -9.16 9.55 -9.79
C ALA A 187 -10.42 9.54 -10.68
N VAL A 188 -11.38 10.42 -10.40
CA VAL A 188 -12.61 10.54 -11.19
C VAL A 188 -12.31 11.01 -12.61
N ILE A 189 -11.50 12.06 -12.76
CA ILE A 189 -11.14 12.63 -14.06
C ILE A 189 -10.35 11.61 -14.89
N LEU A 190 -9.42 10.90 -14.25
CA LEU A 190 -8.65 9.84 -14.88
C LEU A 190 -9.59 8.71 -15.34
N TYR A 191 -10.53 8.30 -14.49
CA TYR A 191 -11.50 7.27 -14.80
C TYR A 191 -12.40 7.63 -15.99
N GLU A 192 -12.84 8.87 -16.09
CA GLU A 192 -13.68 9.34 -17.19
C GLU A 192 -12.94 9.45 -18.53
N LYS A 193 -11.68 9.91 -18.50
CA LYS A 193 -10.91 10.25 -19.72
C LYS A 193 -10.07 9.10 -20.27
N GLN A 194 -9.72 8.10 -19.47
CA GLN A 194 -8.81 7.03 -19.85
C GLN A 194 -9.51 5.93 -20.66
N ASP A 195 -8.73 5.17 -21.41
CA ASP A 195 -9.19 3.97 -22.08
C ASP A 195 -9.45 2.79 -21.11
N MET A 196 -10.03 1.70 -21.58
CA MET A 196 -10.43 0.56 -20.74
C MET A 196 -9.27 -0.11 -20.00
N PRO A 197 -8.09 -0.35 -20.57
CA PRO A 197 -6.94 -0.88 -19.84
C PRO A 197 -6.48 0.01 -18.68
N GLU A 198 -6.42 1.33 -18.90
CA GLU A 198 -6.00 2.28 -17.86
C GLU A 198 -7.07 2.46 -16.78
N LYS A 199 -8.36 2.49 -17.15
CA LYS A 199 -9.46 2.42 -16.19
C LYS A 199 -9.33 1.21 -15.27
N ARG A 200 -9.04 0.05 -15.84
CA ARG A 200 -8.85 -1.19 -15.07
C ARG A 200 -7.64 -1.10 -14.15
N ARG A 201 -6.52 -0.50 -14.57
CA ARG A 201 -5.34 -0.28 -13.73
C ARG A 201 -5.68 0.61 -12.54
N LEU A 202 -6.38 1.72 -12.78
CA LEU A 202 -6.82 2.63 -11.73
C LEU A 202 -7.74 1.91 -10.74
N LEU A 203 -8.74 1.17 -11.22
CA LEU A 203 -9.65 0.43 -10.36
C LEU A 203 -8.93 -0.65 -9.54
N ASN A 204 -8.00 -1.39 -10.14
CA ASN A 204 -7.19 -2.38 -9.43
C ASN A 204 -6.27 -1.75 -8.37
N PHE A 205 -5.85 -0.50 -8.57
CA PHE A 205 -5.03 0.22 -7.61
C PHE A 205 -5.84 0.70 -6.40
N VAL A 206 -7.05 1.21 -6.65
CA VAL A 206 -7.92 1.78 -5.60
C VAL A 206 -8.73 0.71 -4.87
N PHE A 207 -9.26 -0.26 -5.61
CA PHE A 207 -10.15 -1.29 -5.06
C PHE A 207 -9.47 -2.66 -4.96
N SER A 208 -9.94 -3.44 -4.01
CA SER A 208 -9.74 -4.89 -3.97
C SER A 208 -10.96 -5.59 -4.58
N ASN A 209 -11.19 -6.86 -4.24
CA ASN A 209 -12.37 -7.60 -4.69
C ASN A 209 -13.66 -6.99 -4.11
N SER A 210 -14.32 -6.15 -4.92
CA SER A 210 -15.63 -5.57 -4.60
C SER A 210 -16.75 -6.59 -4.82
N PHE A 211 -17.93 -6.30 -4.29
CA PHE A 211 -19.09 -7.18 -4.44
C PHE A 211 -20.19 -6.48 -5.22
N TRP A 212 -20.94 -7.27 -6.00
CA TRP A 212 -22.16 -6.83 -6.67
C TRP A 212 -23.35 -7.60 -6.11
N LYS A 213 -24.31 -6.89 -5.56
CA LYS A 213 -25.49 -7.49 -4.94
C LYS A 213 -26.71 -6.62 -5.14
N ASP A 214 -27.82 -7.20 -5.62
CA ASP A 214 -29.10 -6.51 -5.81
C ASP A 214 -28.97 -5.21 -6.63
N ALA A 215 -28.25 -5.30 -7.75
CA ALA A 215 -27.93 -4.19 -8.64
C ALA A 215 -27.13 -3.05 -7.97
N ARG A 216 -26.39 -3.32 -6.89
CA ARG A 216 -25.54 -2.34 -6.19
C ARG A 216 -24.11 -2.83 -6.04
N LEU A 217 -23.19 -1.91 -6.28
CA LEU A 217 -21.76 -2.12 -6.00
C LEU A 217 -21.51 -1.92 -4.51
N ILE A 218 -20.87 -2.89 -3.89
CA ILE A 218 -20.31 -2.76 -2.53
C ILE A 218 -18.79 -2.66 -2.71
N PRO A 219 -18.24 -1.44 -2.76
CA PRO A 219 -16.82 -1.24 -3.01
C PRO A 219 -15.99 -1.66 -1.81
N VAL A 220 -14.88 -2.34 -2.08
CA VAL A 220 -13.86 -2.66 -1.06
C VAL A 220 -12.59 -1.96 -1.45
N TYR A 221 -12.26 -0.91 -0.73
CA TYR A 221 -11.07 -0.11 -0.98
C TYR A 221 -9.80 -0.80 -0.47
N ARG A 222 -8.70 -0.59 -1.17
CA ARG A 222 -7.36 -0.92 -0.67
C ARG A 222 -6.89 0.17 0.29
N LYS A 223 -6.02 -0.22 1.23
CA LYS A 223 -5.32 0.78 2.06
C LYS A 223 -4.39 1.63 1.19
N PRO A 224 -4.33 2.95 1.38
CA PRO A 224 -5.03 3.74 2.40
C PRO A 224 -6.35 4.38 1.93
N PHE A 225 -6.89 4.03 0.76
CA PHE A 225 -8.12 4.62 0.19
C PHE A 225 -9.37 4.34 1.04
N ASP A 226 -9.39 3.24 1.80
CA ASP A 226 -10.44 2.95 2.78
C ASP A 226 -10.55 4.06 3.84
N LEU A 227 -9.42 4.54 4.33
CA LEU A 227 -9.38 5.65 5.29
C LEU A 227 -9.89 6.95 4.67
N LEU A 228 -9.49 7.25 3.43
CA LEU A 228 -9.96 8.45 2.72
C LEU A 228 -11.48 8.42 2.52
N ALA A 229 -12.04 7.28 2.13
CA ALA A 229 -13.47 7.11 1.95
C ALA A 229 -14.26 7.30 3.27
N VAL A 230 -13.78 6.70 4.36
CA VAL A 230 -14.39 6.84 5.68
C VAL A 230 -14.31 8.27 6.20
N THR A 231 -13.16 8.92 6.06
CA THR A 231 -12.95 10.31 6.49
C THR A 231 -13.85 11.27 5.72
N ASN A 232 -13.94 11.10 4.39
CA ASN A 232 -14.78 11.94 3.55
C ASN A 232 -16.28 11.77 3.89
N LEU A 233 -16.71 10.53 4.14
CA LEU A 233 -18.09 10.26 4.55
C LEU A 233 -18.42 10.88 5.91
N ALA A 234 -17.50 10.82 6.88
CA ALA A 234 -17.64 11.45 8.18
C ALA A 234 -17.75 12.97 8.03
N TYR A 235 -16.85 13.59 7.26
CA TYR A 235 -16.86 15.01 6.96
C TYR A 235 -18.18 15.47 6.32
N GLN A 236 -18.67 14.74 5.30
CA GLN A 236 -19.94 15.08 4.65
C GLN A 236 -21.14 15.00 5.60
N ARG A 237 -21.16 14.01 6.51
CA ARG A 237 -22.22 13.89 7.53
C ARG A 237 -22.20 15.06 8.51
N GLU A 238 -21.03 15.48 8.96
CA GLU A 238 -20.90 16.62 9.86
C GLU A 238 -21.30 17.92 9.20
N MET A 239 -20.88 18.15 7.97
CA MET A 239 -21.29 19.33 7.20
C MET A 239 -22.79 19.38 6.94
N ALA A 240 -23.46 18.20 6.82
CA ALA A 240 -24.92 18.12 6.70
C ALA A 240 -25.65 18.41 8.01
N LEU A 241 -25.02 18.14 9.17
CA LEU A 241 -25.61 18.35 10.50
C LEU A 241 -25.31 19.73 11.08
N SER A 242 -24.20 20.35 10.69
CA SER A 242 -23.76 21.68 11.22
C SER A 242 -23.16 22.51 10.10
N PRO A 243 -23.92 23.39 9.46
CA PRO A 243 -23.40 24.25 8.40
C PRO A 243 -22.42 25.35 8.87
N THR A 244 -22.11 25.43 10.17
CA THR A 244 -21.16 26.40 10.73
C THR A 244 -19.76 25.76 10.88
N LYS A 245 -18.76 26.45 10.32
CA LYS A 245 -17.36 26.00 10.18
C LYS A 245 -16.58 25.75 11.47
N GLU A 246 -17.12 26.03 12.66
CA GLU A 246 -16.38 26.03 13.92
C GLU A 246 -16.29 24.65 14.63
N GLY A 247 -17.15 23.68 14.28
CA GLY A 247 -17.21 22.38 14.97
C GLY A 247 -16.17 21.34 14.56
N LEU A 248 -15.50 21.53 13.44
CA LEU A 248 -14.64 20.50 12.82
C LEU A 248 -13.27 20.32 13.51
N PHE A 249 -12.76 21.37 14.14
CA PHE A 249 -11.43 21.36 14.76
C PHE A 249 -11.34 20.52 16.05
N ASP A 250 -12.45 20.44 16.80
CA ASP A 250 -12.46 19.86 18.14
C ASP A 250 -12.53 18.33 18.17
N MET A 251 -13.07 17.68 17.14
CA MET A 251 -13.29 16.24 17.15
C MET A 251 -12.07 15.42 16.68
N TRP A 252 -11.23 15.99 15.83
CA TRP A 252 -9.99 15.34 15.37
C TRP A 252 -8.88 15.37 16.41
N CYS A 253 -8.86 16.39 17.26
CA CYS A 253 -7.91 16.50 18.39
C CYS A 253 -8.28 15.63 19.58
N ARG A 254 -9.49 15.06 19.65
CA ARG A 254 -9.99 14.27 20.78
C ARG A 254 -9.80 12.77 20.69
N ARG A 255 -9.07 12.23 19.73
CA ARG A 255 -8.64 10.82 19.83
C ARG A 255 -7.68 10.71 21.01
N PRO A 256 -7.99 9.89 22.04
CA PRO A 256 -7.06 9.69 23.13
C PRO A 256 -5.81 9.03 22.56
N ASP A 257 -4.69 9.74 22.65
CA ASP A 257 -3.38 9.18 22.42
C ASP A 257 -3.20 7.94 23.30
N SER A 258 -3.20 6.76 22.70
CA SER A 258 -2.90 5.50 23.37
C SER A 258 -1.41 5.40 23.77
N ASN A 259 -0.66 6.50 23.72
CA ASN A 259 0.78 6.53 23.99
C ASN A 259 1.21 7.69 24.88
N ARG A 260 0.38 8.08 25.86
CA ARG A 260 0.89 8.83 27.01
C ARG A 260 1.53 7.88 28.00
N HIS A 261 2.78 7.54 27.80
CA HIS A 261 3.63 7.13 28.90
C HIS A 261 3.71 8.31 29.89
N ARG A 262 3.04 8.14 31.01
CA ARG A 262 3.18 9.00 32.17
C ARG A 262 4.67 9.07 32.57
N LEU A 263 5.30 10.18 32.27
CA LEU A 263 6.45 10.61 32.99
C LEU A 263 5.93 11.19 34.30
N SER A 264 5.98 10.41 35.38
CA SER A 264 5.79 10.89 36.72
C SER A 264 6.95 11.83 37.06
N PRO A 265 6.71 13.02 37.62
CA PRO A 265 7.78 13.81 38.20
C PRO A 265 8.11 13.19 39.54
N GLY A 266 9.18 12.38 39.59
CA GLY A 266 9.82 11.96 40.84
C GLY A 266 10.65 13.11 41.33
N GLY A 267 10.24 13.68 42.45
CA GLY A 267 11.02 14.62 43.23
C GLY A 267 12.18 13.92 43.98
N PHE A 268 13.12 14.76 44.39
CA PHE A 268 14.38 14.60 45.11
C PHE A 268 15.58 14.23 44.30
#